data_8aad7fdd1190b038970446abc03e3111
#
_entry.id   8aad7fdd1190b038970446abc03e3111
#
_cell.length_a   1.000
_cell.length_b   1.000
_cell.length_c   1.000
_cell.angle_alpha   90.00
_cell.angle_beta   90.00
_cell.angle_gamma   90.00
#
_symmetry.space_group_name_H-M   'P 1'
#
loop_
_entity.id
_entity.type
_entity.pdbx_description
1 polymer ?
#
loop_
_entity_poly.entity_id
_entity_poly.type
_entity_poly.pdbx_seq_one_letter_code
_entity_poly.pdbx_strand_id
1 'polypeptide(L)'
;MNYRHSYHAGNFADVMKHVLLLQLLTRLNAKDKPYRYVDTHGGAGKYDLSTAEAQKSGEFLNGIHRLVKLDDSIKRNAPEGVRQYLKIVENMRENFGKGAYPGSPWFALEGMREIDRATIFEMQRDVFQQLRHNIFDKRAGLHERDAYEGLLAVIPPKEKRGLVMIDPPYELERKDFPQLVELLVAAYKKWPTGVFAVWYPIKDRAMIERFEKKMFKTGIRRQLICEVCVWPDDTP
;
A
#
# COMPACT_ATOMS: atom_id res chain seq x y z
N MET A 1 -18.89 6.16 3.80
CA MET A 1 -17.63 5.46 4.08
C MET A 1 -17.14 5.86 5.45
N ASN A 2 -17.05 4.90 6.38
CA ASN A 2 -16.67 5.16 7.78
C ASN A 2 -15.22 4.77 8.10
N TYR A 3 -14.51 4.15 7.14
CA TYR A 3 -13.13 3.75 7.31
C TYR A 3 -12.21 4.96 7.41
N ARG A 4 -11.41 4.98 8.47
CA ARG A 4 -10.31 5.95 8.64
C ARG A 4 -9.03 5.20 8.94
N HIS A 5 -8.09 5.28 8.04
CA HIS A 5 -6.80 4.58 8.18
C HIS A 5 -5.99 5.06 9.40
N SER A 6 -6.27 6.25 9.95
CA SER A 6 -5.65 6.76 11.19
C SER A 6 -5.78 5.81 12.39
N TYR A 7 -6.83 4.96 12.44
CA TYR A 7 -6.97 3.93 13.47
C TYR A 7 -6.06 2.73 13.28
N HIS A 8 -5.63 2.45 12.04
CA HIS A 8 -4.94 1.22 11.64
C HIS A 8 -3.48 1.45 11.25
N ALA A 9 -3.07 2.72 11.08
CA ALA A 9 -1.76 3.09 10.60
C ALA A 9 -0.64 2.46 11.45
N GLY A 10 0.32 1.87 10.79
CA GLY A 10 1.47 1.23 11.43
C GLY A 10 1.21 -0.14 12.07
N ASN A 11 0.05 -0.76 11.84
CA ASN A 11 -0.21 -2.12 12.28
C ASN A 11 0.65 -3.15 11.50
N PHE A 12 0.57 -4.43 11.85
CA PHE A 12 1.37 -5.48 11.19
C PHE A 12 1.07 -5.61 9.68
N ALA A 13 -0.18 -5.35 9.27
CA ALA A 13 -0.57 -5.39 7.86
C ALA A 13 0.07 -4.25 7.06
N ASP A 14 0.12 -3.05 7.61
CA ASP A 14 0.84 -1.92 7.03
C ASP A 14 2.34 -2.20 6.91
N VAL A 15 2.95 -2.79 7.95
CA VAL A 15 4.37 -3.17 7.91
C VAL A 15 4.63 -4.13 6.74
N MET A 16 3.86 -5.21 6.64
CA MET A 16 4.00 -6.18 5.55
C MET A 16 3.79 -5.52 4.19
N LYS A 17 2.70 -4.80 4.03
CA LYS A 17 2.32 -4.12 2.78
C LYS A 17 3.42 -3.18 2.29
N HIS A 18 3.94 -2.34 3.18
CA HIS A 18 4.94 -1.35 2.81
C HIS A 18 6.34 -1.96 2.57
N VAL A 19 6.72 -3.01 3.30
CA VAL A 19 7.94 -3.79 2.99
C VAL A 19 7.84 -4.41 1.60
N LEU A 20 6.72 -5.04 1.26
CA LEU A 20 6.50 -5.62 -0.08
C LEU A 20 6.47 -4.54 -1.17
N LEU A 21 5.82 -3.40 -0.92
CA LEU A 21 5.82 -2.25 -1.83
C LEU A 21 7.26 -1.82 -2.17
N LEU A 22 8.10 -1.63 -1.17
CA LEU A 22 9.51 -1.25 -1.37
C LEU A 22 10.28 -2.31 -2.17
N GLN A 23 10.05 -3.60 -1.93
CA GLN A 23 10.68 -4.67 -2.70
C GLN A 23 10.24 -4.67 -4.18
N LEU A 24 8.96 -4.41 -4.45
CA LEU A 24 8.45 -4.28 -5.82
C LEU A 24 9.09 -3.08 -6.54
N LEU A 25 9.21 -1.94 -5.86
CA LEU A 25 9.87 -0.75 -6.41
C LEU A 25 11.37 -0.99 -6.65
N THR A 26 12.06 -1.67 -5.72
CA THR A 26 13.46 -2.08 -5.91
C THR A 26 13.65 -2.93 -7.17
N ARG A 27 12.73 -3.85 -7.44
CA ARG A 27 12.74 -4.64 -8.69
C ARG A 27 12.48 -3.80 -9.94
N LEU A 28 11.63 -2.78 -9.84
CA LEU A 28 11.44 -1.82 -10.93
C LEU A 28 12.68 -0.95 -11.15
N ASN A 29 13.34 -0.54 -10.08
CA ASN A 29 14.58 0.26 -10.13
C ASN A 29 15.75 -0.47 -10.78
N ALA A 30 15.75 -1.80 -10.82
CA ALA A 30 16.81 -2.60 -11.45
C ALA A 30 16.95 -2.37 -12.98
N LYS A 31 16.01 -1.66 -13.60
CA LYS A 31 16.09 -1.25 -15.02
C LYS A 31 16.13 0.26 -15.11
N ASP A 32 17.00 0.81 -15.94
CA ASP A 32 17.19 2.26 -16.09
C ASP A 32 15.98 3.01 -16.68
N LYS A 33 15.07 2.30 -17.36
CA LYS A 33 13.85 2.90 -17.91
C LYS A 33 12.93 3.38 -16.81
N PRO A 34 12.30 4.57 -16.94
CA PRO A 34 11.35 5.08 -15.98
C PRO A 34 10.12 4.17 -15.84
N TYR A 35 9.44 4.29 -14.71
CA TYR A 35 8.16 3.63 -14.45
C TYR A 35 7.17 4.59 -13.79
N ARG A 36 5.90 4.18 -13.78
CA ARG A 36 4.85 4.85 -13.03
C ARG A 36 4.38 3.99 -11.85
N TYR A 37 4.37 4.60 -10.68
CA TYR A 37 3.64 4.09 -9.53
C TYR A 37 2.21 4.65 -9.55
N VAL A 38 1.21 3.82 -9.31
CA VAL A 38 -0.18 4.23 -9.14
C VAL A 38 -0.66 3.73 -7.79
N ASP A 39 -1.09 4.65 -6.93
CA ASP A 39 -1.72 4.33 -5.65
C ASP A 39 -3.21 4.59 -5.77
N THR A 40 -4.03 3.56 -5.57
CA THR A 40 -5.48 3.69 -5.71
C THR A 40 -6.16 4.24 -4.46
N HIS A 41 -5.52 4.13 -3.30
CA HIS A 41 -6.07 4.55 -2.01
C HIS A 41 -4.94 5.17 -1.17
N GLY A 42 -4.52 6.39 -1.54
CA GLY A 42 -3.34 7.04 -0.97
C GLY A 42 -3.47 7.44 0.50
N GLY A 43 -4.68 7.51 1.01
CA GLY A 43 -4.92 7.96 2.37
C GLY A 43 -4.37 9.37 2.60
N ALA A 44 -4.02 9.68 3.84
CA ALA A 44 -3.43 10.97 4.20
C ALA A 44 -1.94 11.11 3.83
N GLY A 45 -1.29 10.05 3.34
CA GLY A 45 0.14 10.01 2.99
C GLY A 45 1.09 10.00 4.19
N LYS A 46 0.71 10.61 5.30
CA LYS A 46 1.44 10.63 6.57
C LYS A 46 0.44 10.61 7.72
N TYR A 47 0.78 9.88 8.78
CA TYR A 47 -0.05 9.70 9.99
C TYR A 47 0.73 10.11 11.23
N ASP A 48 0.01 10.39 12.33
CA ASP A 48 0.58 10.59 13.65
C ASP A 48 0.00 9.53 14.61
N LEU A 49 0.85 8.62 15.05
CA LEU A 49 0.48 7.53 15.96
C LEU A 49 0.21 7.99 17.39
N SER A 50 0.43 9.27 17.71
CA SER A 50 0.10 9.87 19.01
C SER A 50 -1.34 10.39 19.10
N THR A 51 -2.08 10.39 17.99
CA THR A 51 -3.48 10.85 17.94
C THR A 51 -4.41 9.95 18.76
N ALA A 52 -5.54 10.53 19.20
CA ALA A 52 -6.54 9.78 19.96
C ALA A 52 -7.07 8.55 19.21
N GLU A 53 -7.20 8.64 17.88
CA GLU A 53 -7.66 7.53 17.03
C GLU A 53 -6.65 6.37 17.04
N ALA A 54 -5.38 6.64 16.77
CA ALA A 54 -4.32 5.62 16.77
C ALA A 54 -4.13 5.01 18.18
N GLN A 55 -4.19 5.84 19.23
CA GLN A 55 -4.07 5.38 20.62
C GLN A 55 -5.27 4.54 21.07
N LYS A 56 -6.47 4.84 20.58
CA LYS A 56 -7.67 4.09 20.88
C LYS A 56 -7.65 2.67 20.31
N SER A 57 -7.17 2.48 19.10
CA SER A 57 -7.02 1.15 18.50
C SER A 57 -5.80 0.40 19.05
N GLY A 58 -4.69 1.12 19.24
CA GLY A 58 -3.42 0.57 19.67
C GLY A 58 -2.78 -0.42 18.68
N GLU A 59 -3.30 -0.55 17.47
CA GLU A 59 -2.85 -1.56 16.50
C GLU A 59 -1.37 -1.41 16.12
N PHE A 60 -0.85 -0.18 16.06
CA PHE A 60 0.57 0.08 15.79
C PHE A 60 1.51 -0.55 16.81
N LEU A 61 1.03 -0.84 18.04
CA LEU A 61 1.82 -1.50 19.10
C LEU A 61 2.27 -2.91 18.68
N ASN A 62 1.41 -3.62 17.91
CA ASN A 62 1.71 -4.93 17.35
C ASN A 62 2.27 -4.89 15.91
N GLY A 63 2.60 -3.71 15.43
CA GLY A 63 3.22 -3.48 14.13
C GLY A 63 4.57 -2.78 14.27
N ILE A 64 4.63 -1.54 13.76
CA ILE A 64 5.87 -0.74 13.72
C ILE A 64 6.54 -0.58 15.10
N HIS A 65 5.76 -0.47 16.17
CA HIS A 65 6.31 -0.28 17.51
C HIS A 65 7.20 -1.45 17.96
N ARG A 66 6.84 -2.69 17.58
CA ARG A 66 7.67 -3.86 17.85
C ARG A 66 8.99 -3.82 17.08
N LEU A 67 8.95 -3.39 15.82
CA LEU A 67 10.14 -3.32 14.98
C LEU A 67 11.14 -2.26 15.43
N VAL A 68 10.65 -1.07 15.81
CA VAL A 68 11.56 0.00 16.27
C VAL A 68 12.17 -0.29 17.63
N LYS A 69 11.58 -1.17 18.44
CA LYS A 69 12.10 -1.63 19.74
C LYS A 69 13.09 -2.79 19.64
N LEU A 70 13.26 -3.38 18.46
CA LEU A 70 14.27 -4.44 18.28
C LEU A 70 15.67 -3.90 18.53
N ASP A 71 16.54 -4.75 19.06
CA ASP A 71 17.95 -4.42 19.22
C ASP A 71 18.60 -4.05 17.89
N ASP A 72 19.53 -3.12 17.93
CA ASP A 72 20.21 -2.63 16.72
C ASP A 72 20.96 -3.74 15.97
N SER A 73 21.43 -4.77 16.69
CA SER A 73 22.04 -5.96 16.07
C SER A 73 21.03 -6.73 15.21
N ILE A 74 19.79 -6.88 15.69
CA ILE A 74 18.69 -7.53 14.94
C ILE A 74 18.31 -6.69 13.75
N LYS A 75 18.14 -5.38 13.92
CA LYS A 75 17.81 -4.45 12.84
C LYS A 75 18.85 -4.46 11.72
N ARG A 76 20.15 -4.43 12.09
CA ARG A 76 21.26 -4.49 11.11
C ARG A 76 21.28 -5.78 10.31
N ASN A 77 20.90 -6.91 10.91
CA ASN A 77 20.88 -8.22 10.28
C ASN A 77 19.52 -8.55 9.62
N ALA A 78 18.53 -7.66 9.71
CA ALA A 78 17.24 -7.86 9.08
C ALA A 78 17.37 -7.89 7.53
N PRO A 79 16.45 -8.55 6.81
CA PRO A 79 16.38 -8.48 5.35
C PRO A 79 16.40 -7.04 4.84
N GLU A 80 17.01 -6.82 3.66
CA GLU A 80 17.21 -5.48 3.11
C GLU A 80 15.90 -4.66 3.03
N GLY A 81 14.79 -5.28 2.61
CA GLY A 81 13.50 -4.59 2.55
C GLY A 81 13.01 -4.09 3.90
N VAL A 82 13.27 -4.86 4.96
CA VAL A 82 12.92 -4.44 6.34
C VAL A 82 13.83 -3.30 6.79
N ARG A 83 15.13 -3.36 6.47
CA ARG A 83 16.07 -2.26 6.79
C ARG A 83 15.69 -0.97 6.06
N GLN A 84 15.36 -1.06 4.77
CA GLN A 84 14.89 0.09 3.98
C GLN A 84 13.61 0.68 4.57
N TYR A 85 12.64 -0.16 4.91
CA TYR A 85 11.40 0.25 5.56
C TYR A 85 11.67 1.00 6.88
N LEU A 86 12.48 0.42 7.77
CA LEU A 86 12.83 1.04 9.05
C LEU A 86 13.53 2.38 8.88
N LYS A 87 14.48 2.48 7.94
CA LYS A 87 15.16 3.74 7.63
C LYS A 87 14.20 4.86 7.22
N ILE A 88 13.21 4.55 6.38
CA ILE A 88 12.19 5.54 5.97
C ILE A 88 11.36 5.99 7.17
N VAL A 89 10.94 5.06 8.03
CA VAL A 89 10.19 5.39 9.24
C VAL A 89 11.05 6.24 10.21
N GLU A 90 12.31 5.90 10.41
CA GLU A 90 13.23 6.66 11.26
C GLU A 90 13.44 8.06 10.73
N ASN A 91 13.74 8.24 9.44
CA ASN A 91 13.88 9.54 8.80
C ASN A 91 12.60 10.40 8.97
N MET A 92 11.42 9.80 8.80
CA MET A 92 10.18 10.51 9.02
C MET A 92 10.02 10.98 10.47
N ARG A 93 10.37 10.12 11.43
CA ARG A 93 10.28 10.48 12.86
C ARG A 93 11.27 11.55 13.27
N GLU A 94 12.44 11.57 12.68
CA GLU A 94 13.44 12.63 12.89
C GLU A 94 12.92 13.99 12.39
N ASN A 95 12.25 14.01 11.26
CA ASN A 95 11.78 15.26 10.63
C ASN A 95 10.42 15.75 11.17
N PHE A 96 9.52 14.85 11.60
CA PHE A 96 8.14 15.19 11.94
C PHE A 96 7.72 14.76 13.35
N GLY A 97 8.63 14.19 14.14
CA GLY A 97 8.38 13.77 15.52
C GLY A 97 8.13 12.28 15.67
N LYS A 98 8.30 11.78 16.91
CA LYS A 98 8.30 10.33 17.25
C LYS A 98 7.01 9.58 16.90
N GLY A 99 5.87 10.28 16.81
CA GLY A 99 4.58 9.73 16.42
C GLY A 99 4.40 9.59 14.90
N ALA A 100 5.25 10.22 14.09
CA ALA A 100 5.08 10.23 12.65
C ALA A 100 5.25 8.84 12.02
N TYR A 101 4.36 8.51 11.08
CA TYR A 101 4.36 7.26 10.35
C TYR A 101 4.01 7.49 8.87
N PRO A 102 4.80 6.98 7.91
CA PRO A 102 4.55 7.15 6.49
C PRO A 102 3.40 6.26 6.00
N GLY A 103 2.57 6.79 5.09
CA GLY A 103 1.63 6.01 4.30
C GLY A 103 2.28 5.48 3.01
N SER A 104 1.54 4.67 2.24
CA SER A 104 2.01 4.10 0.97
C SER A 104 2.57 5.13 -0.01
N PRO A 105 1.96 6.35 -0.19
CA PRO A 105 2.52 7.37 -1.06
C PRO A 105 3.92 7.82 -0.65
N TRP A 106 4.14 7.99 0.65
CA TRP A 106 5.45 8.39 1.16
C TRP A 106 6.50 7.31 0.95
N PHE A 107 6.19 6.06 1.31
CA PHE A 107 7.08 4.93 1.05
C PHE A 107 7.42 4.79 -0.44
N ALA A 108 6.43 4.98 -1.31
CA ALA A 108 6.64 4.91 -2.73
C ALA A 108 7.59 6.00 -3.23
N LEU A 109 7.38 7.25 -2.83
CA LEU A 109 8.21 8.38 -3.24
C LEU A 109 9.66 8.25 -2.75
N GLU A 110 9.88 7.74 -1.53
CA GLU A 110 11.21 7.42 -1.01
C GLU A 110 11.89 6.27 -1.75
N GLY A 111 11.11 5.29 -2.24
CA GLY A 111 11.62 4.17 -3.02
C GLY A 111 11.83 4.46 -4.50
N MET A 112 11.30 5.58 -5.03
CA MET A 112 11.33 5.97 -6.45
C MET A 112 12.52 6.85 -6.78
N ARG A 113 12.97 6.77 -8.05
CA ARG A 113 14.03 7.62 -8.61
C ARG A 113 13.45 8.93 -9.14
N GLU A 114 14.30 9.93 -9.37
CA GLU A 114 13.90 11.23 -9.93
C GLU A 114 13.24 11.15 -11.32
N ILE A 115 13.55 10.12 -12.10
CA ILE A 115 12.98 9.89 -13.43
C ILE A 115 11.59 9.25 -13.40
N ASP A 116 11.20 8.65 -12.27
CA ASP A 116 9.92 7.95 -12.12
C ASP A 116 8.78 8.92 -11.76
N ARG A 117 7.54 8.51 -11.93
CA ARG A 117 6.36 9.33 -11.66
C ARG A 117 5.33 8.54 -10.86
N ALA A 118 4.59 9.24 -10.00
CA ALA A 118 3.48 8.70 -9.24
C ALA A 118 2.15 9.32 -9.64
N THR A 119 1.09 8.53 -9.59
CA THR A 119 -0.31 8.96 -9.67
C THR A 119 -1.01 8.41 -8.44
N ILE A 120 -1.57 9.27 -7.60
CA ILE A 120 -2.13 8.90 -6.31
C ILE A 120 -3.58 9.35 -6.26
N PHE A 121 -4.47 8.41 -6.01
CA PHE A 121 -5.89 8.66 -5.85
C PHE A 121 -6.27 8.63 -4.37
N GLU A 122 -7.17 9.54 -4.00
CA GLU A 122 -7.89 9.51 -2.73
C GLU A 122 -9.28 10.09 -2.98
N MET A 123 -10.32 9.35 -2.61
CA MET A 123 -11.70 9.72 -2.88
C MET A 123 -12.30 10.61 -1.79
N GLN A 124 -11.89 10.41 -0.53
CA GLN A 124 -12.43 11.15 0.60
C GLN A 124 -11.82 12.56 0.64
N ARG A 125 -12.64 13.58 0.47
CA ARG A 125 -12.22 14.97 0.35
C ARG A 125 -11.37 15.47 1.52
N ASP A 126 -11.75 15.17 2.75
CA ASP A 126 -11.03 15.56 3.95
C ASP A 126 -9.65 14.87 4.05
N VAL A 127 -9.57 13.60 3.67
CA VAL A 127 -8.33 12.83 3.61
C VAL A 127 -7.45 13.30 2.44
N PHE A 128 -8.06 13.62 1.29
CA PHE A 128 -7.35 14.18 0.15
C PHE A 128 -6.70 15.54 0.46
N GLN A 129 -7.36 16.41 1.23
CA GLN A 129 -6.76 17.66 1.67
C GLN A 129 -5.53 17.42 2.57
N GLN A 130 -5.59 16.41 3.44
CA GLN A 130 -4.43 15.99 4.24
C GLN A 130 -3.31 15.44 3.34
N LEU A 131 -3.64 14.60 2.36
CA LEU A 131 -2.69 14.07 1.39
C LEU A 131 -1.96 15.21 0.66
N ARG A 132 -2.69 16.21 0.16
CA ARG A 132 -2.12 17.40 -0.50
C ARG A 132 -1.20 18.21 0.42
N HIS A 133 -1.53 18.27 1.71
CA HIS A 133 -0.70 18.96 2.69
C HIS A 133 0.57 18.17 3.03
N ASN A 134 0.48 16.85 3.05
CA ASN A 134 1.57 15.97 3.46
C ASN A 134 2.53 15.60 2.32
N ILE A 135 2.03 15.50 1.09
CA ILE A 135 2.84 15.10 -0.09
C ILE A 135 3.15 16.32 -0.95
N PHE A 136 4.39 16.75 -0.89
CA PHE A 136 4.92 17.87 -1.69
C PHE A 136 6.08 17.39 -2.54
N ASP A 137 5.76 16.68 -3.63
CA ASP A 137 6.75 16.08 -4.53
C ASP A 137 6.34 16.26 -5.99
N LYS A 138 7.22 16.88 -6.79
CA LYS A 138 6.99 17.15 -8.23
C LYS A 138 6.77 15.90 -9.08
N ARG A 139 7.17 14.73 -8.56
CA ARG A 139 6.97 13.43 -9.22
C ARG A 139 5.55 12.90 -9.06
N ALA A 140 4.78 13.40 -8.08
CA ALA A 140 3.45 12.92 -7.72
C ALA A 140 2.33 13.79 -8.28
N GLY A 141 1.41 13.17 -9.05
CA GLY A 141 0.11 13.75 -9.38
C GLY A 141 -0.95 13.23 -8.41
N LEU A 142 -1.61 14.12 -7.68
CA LEU A 142 -2.64 13.78 -6.71
C LEU A 142 -4.03 14.02 -7.30
N HIS A 143 -4.95 13.06 -7.13
CA HIS A 143 -6.30 13.10 -7.71
C HIS A 143 -7.36 12.83 -6.65
N GLU A 144 -8.25 13.82 -6.42
CA GLU A 144 -9.47 13.65 -5.62
C GLU A 144 -10.51 12.91 -6.46
N ARG A 145 -10.42 11.59 -6.47
CA ARG A 145 -11.28 10.76 -7.33
C ARG A 145 -11.33 9.31 -6.85
N ASP A 146 -12.45 8.65 -7.14
CA ASP A 146 -12.56 7.19 -7.03
C ASP A 146 -11.57 6.52 -8.01
N ALA A 147 -10.71 5.68 -7.46
CA ALA A 147 -9.71 4.97 -8.25
C ALA A 147 -10.30 3.85 -9.12
N TYR A 148 -11.44 3.27 -8.75
CA TYR A 148 -12.12 2.28 -9.60
C TYR A 148 -12.53 2.88 -10.95
N GLU A 149 -12.88 4.17 -10.96
CA GLU A 149 -13.12 4.92 -12.20
C GLU A 149 -11.83 5.48 -12.81
N GLY A 150 -10.93 6.00 -11.95
CA GLY A 150 -9.74 6.73 -12.37
C GLY A 150 -8.63 5.86 -12.92
N LEU A 151 -8.44 4.64 -12.37
CA LEU A 151 -7.33 3.76 -12.74
C LEU A 151 -7.29 3.47 -14.24
N LEU A 152 -8.43 3.08 -14.80
CA LEU A 152 -8.50 2.74 -16.23
C LEU A 152 -8.19 3.93 -17.14
N ALA A 153 -8.34 5.17 -16.68
CA ALA A 153 -7.99 6.35 -17.45
C ALA A 153 -6.48 6.64 -17.49
N VAL A 154 -5.73 6.21 -16.47
CA VAL A 154 -4.29 6.50 -16.33
C VAL A 154 -3.38 5.35 -16.76
N ILE A 155 -3.92 4.18 -17.08
CA ILE A 155 -3.16 3.03 -17.59
C ILE A 155 -3.50 2.73 -19.07
N PRO A 156 -2.58 2.21 -19.90
CA PRO A 156 -1.16 2.10 -19.59
C PRO A 156 -0.50 3.50 -19.49
N PRO A 157 0.45 3.69 -18.59
CA PRO A 157 1.14 4.97 -18.47
C PRO A 157 2.12 5.20 -19.63
N LYS A 158 2.55 6.45 -19.80
CA LYS A 158 3.53 6.82 -20.85
C LYS A 158 4.85 6.03 -20.72
N GLU A 159 5.25 5.72 -19.50
CA GLU A 159 6.44 4.95 -19.16
C GLU A 159 6.35 3.48 -19.60
N LYS A 160 5.16 2.98 -19.91
CA LYS A 160 4.83 1.59 -20.30
C LYS A 160 5.25 0.53 -19.28
N ARG A 161 5.81 0.94 -18.16
CA ARG A 161 6.21 0.13 -17.00
C ARG A 161 5.61 0.74 -15.75
N GLY A 162 5.27 -0.08 -14.76
CA GLY A 162 4.85 0.43 -13.47
C GLY A 162 4.20 -0.59 -12.57
N LEU A 163 3.83 -0.08 -11.41
CA LEU A 163 3.18 -0.78 -10.32
C LEU A 163 1.90 -0.04 -9.96
N VAL A 164 0.80 -0.78 -9.88
CA VAL A 164 -0.46 -0.31 -9.30
C VAL A 164 -0.61 -0.97 -7.93
N MET A 165 -0.68 -0.16 -6.87
CA MET A 165 -1.03 -0.60 -5.52
C MET A 165 -2.53 -0.42 -5.32
N ILE A 166 -3.23 -1.49 -4.96
CA ILE A 166 -4.68 -1.52 -4.77
C ILE A 166 -4.95 -1.98 -3.33
N ASP A 167 -5.39 -1.06 -2.49
CA ASP A 167 -5.60 -1.25 -1.06
C ASP A 167 -6.94 -0.63 -0.62
N PRO A 168 -8.09 -1.19 -1.07
CA PRO A 168 -9.39 -0.66 -0.70
C PRO A 168 -9.71 -0.95 0.77
N PRO A 169 -10.64 -0.17 1.39
CA PRO A 169 -10.95 -0.28 2.82
C PRO A 169 -11.69 -1.56 3.24
N TYR A 170 -12.18 -2.37 2.30
CA TYR A 170 -12.92 -3.62 2.55
C TYR A 170 -14.06 -3.48 3.58
N GLU A 171 -14.84 -2.41 3.50
CA GLU A 171 -16.01 -2.20 4.37
C GLU A 171 -17.16 -3.18 4.07
N LEU A 172 -17.32 -3.55 2.80
CA LEU A 172 -18.36 -4.44 2.30
C LEU A 172 -17.76 -5.59 1.49
N GLU A 173 -16.96 -6.44 2.14
CA GLU A 173 -16.14 -7.50 1.50
C GLU A 173 -16.89 -8.32 0.45
N ARG A 174 -18.18 -8.64 0.69
CA ARG A 174 -19.02 -9.38 -0.27
C ARG A 174 -19.22 -8.67 -1.60
N LYS A 175 -19.13 -7.33 -1.62
CA LYS A 175 -19.23 -6.49 -2.83
C LYS A 175 -17.85 -6.09 -3.34
N ASP A 176 -16.91 -5.83 -2.43
CA ASP A 176 -15.59 -5.30 -2.75
C ASP A 176 -14.77 -6.31 -3.55
N PHE A 177 -14.73 -7.59 -3.16
CA PHE A 177 -14.00 -8.62 -3.91
C PHE A 177 -14.49 -8.84 -5.35
N PRO A 178 -15.80 -8.95 -5.64
CA PRO A 178 -16.26 -9.01 -7.03
C PRO A 178 -15.86 -7.80 -7.88
N GLN A 179 -16.01 -6.58 -7.35
CA GLN A 179 -15.63 -5.35 -8.06
C GLN A 179 -14.11 -5.29 -8.30
N LEU A 180 -13.32 -5.73 -7.33
CA LEU A 180 -11.87 -5.81 -7.45
C LEU A 180 -11.45 -6.77 -8.57
N VAL A 181 -12.08 -7.94 -8.69
CA VAL A 181 -11.82 -8.89 -9.78
C VAL A 181 -12.14 -8.24 -11.14
N GLU A 182 -13.28 -7.57 -11.27
CA GLU A 182 -13.68 -6.88 -12.49
C GLU A 182 -12.67 -5.78 -12.87
N LEU A 183 -12.26 -4.97 -11.90
CA LEU A 183 -11.24 -3.94 -12.08
C LEU A 183 -9.92 -4.55 -12.57
N LEU A 184 -9.44 -5.61 -11.91
CA LEU A 184 -8.18 -6.28 -12.25
C LEU A 184 -8.22 -6.88 -13.67
N VAL A 185 -9.33 -7.52 -14.04
CA VAL A 185 -9.50 -8.07 -15.38
C VAL A 185 -9.47 -6.95 -16.43
N ALA A 186 -10.20 -5.86 -16.21
CA ALA A 186 -10.22 -4.72 -17.11
C ALA A 186 -8.85 -4.05 -17.21
N ALA A 187 -8.17 -3.84 -16.06
CA ALA A 187 -6.85 -3.24 -16.00
C ALA A 187 -5.80 -4.10 -16.69
N TYR A 188 -5.78 -5.41 -16.42
CA TYR A 188 -4.85 -6.35 -17.03
C TYR A 188 -5.08 -6.44 -18.56
N LYS A 189 -6.32 -6.49 -19.01
CA LYS A 189 -6.66 -6.46 -20.45
C LYS A 189 -6.10 -5.21 -21.14
N LYS A 190 -6.15 -4.08 -20.45
CA LYS A 190 -5.67 -2.80 -20.97
C LYS A 190 -4.15 -2.65 -20.88
N TRP A 191 -3.54 -3.23 -19.85
CA TRP A 191 -2.10 -3.14 -19.58
C TRP A 191 -1.51 -4.47 -19.08
N PRO A 192 -1.33 -5.48 -19.97
CA PRO A 192 -0.88 -6.84 -19.58
C PRO A 192 0.55 -6.90 -19.01
N THR A 193 1.35 -5.86 -19.21
CA THR A 193 2.74 -5.76 -18.71
C THR A 193 2.86 -5.00 -17.39
N GLY A 194 1.76 -4.46 -16.89
CA GLY A 194 1.69 -3.79 -15.59
C GLY A 194 1.81 -4.79 -14.44
N VAL A 195 2.39 -4.33 -13.33
CA VAL A 195 2.38 -5.06 -12.06
C VAL A 195 1.22 -4.53 -11.21
N PHE A 196 0.35 -5.41 -10.76
CA PHE A 196 -0.80 -5.08 -9.91
C PHE A 196 -0.59 -5.75 -8.56
N ALA A 197 -0.33 -4.97 -7.52
CA ALA A 197 -0.22 -5.43 -6.15
C ALA A 197 -1.54 -5.14 -5.43
N VAL A 198 -2.21 -6.20 -5.00
CA VAL A 198 -3.50 -6.11 -4.31
C VAL A 198 -3.30 -6.56 -2.87
N TRP A 199 -3.60 -5.67 -1.94
CA TRP A 199 -3.70 -6.05 -0.54
C TRP A 199 -5.13 -6.46 -0.21
N TYR A 200 -5.28 -7.49 0.62
CA TYR A 200 -6.58 -7.90 1.18
C TYR A 200 -6.43 -8.54 2.56
N PRO A 201 -7.40 -8.33 3.48
CA PRO A 201 -7.40 -8.93 4.79
C PRO A 201 -7.89 -10.39 4.73
N ILE A 202 -7.34 -11.26 5.59
CA ILE A 202 -7.83 -12.63 5.78
C ILE A 202 -8.72 -12.62 7.04
N LYS A 203 -9.98 -12.22 6.89
CA LYS A 203 -10.98 -12.27 7.96
C LYS A 203 -11.87 -13.52 7.87
N ASP A 204 -12.16 -13.97 6.66
CA ASP A 204 -12.92 -15.20 6.36
C ASP A 204 -12.17 -15.98 5.30
N ARG A 205 -11.55 -17.09 5.70
CA ARG A 205 -10.75 -17.95 4.82
C ARG A 205 -11.56 -18.47 3.62
N ALA A 206 -12.82 -18.86 3.84
CA ALA A 206 -13.67 -19.33 2.76
C ALA A 206 -14.00 -18.24 1.72
N MET A 207 -14.05 -16.98 2.14
CA MET A 207 -14.21 -15.84 1.24
C MET A 207 -12.95 -15.61 0.42
N ILE A 208 -11.77 -15.66 1.03
CA ILE A 208 -10.49 -15.52 0.34
C ILE A 208 -10.30 -16.63 -0.69
N GLU A 209 -10.55 -17.89 -0.33
CA GLU A 209 -10.50 -18.99 -1.30
C GLU A 209 -11.43 -18.79 -2.50
N ARG A 210 -12.63 -18.24 -2.27
CA ARG A 210 -13.55 -17.90 -3.37
C ARG A 210 -13.00 -16.79 -4.27
N PHE A 211 -12.40 -15.76 -3.67
CA PHE A 211 -11.74 -14.68 -4.40
C PHE A 211 -10.58 -15.22 -5.24
N GLU A 212 -9.68 -16.00 -4.65
CA GLU A 212 -8.55 -16.61 -5.34
C GLU A 212 -8.98 -17.53 -6.47
N LYS A 213 -9.97 -18.39 -6.23
CA LYS A 213 -10.56 -19.25 -7.28
C LYS A 213 -11.13 -18.43 -8.44
N LYS A 214 -11.75 -17.26 -8.16
CA LYS A 214 -12.18 -16.33 -9.21
C LYS A 214 -10.99 -15.75 -9.97
N MET A 215 -9.96 -15.31 -9.26
CA MET A 215 -8.75 -14.77 -9.87
C MET A 215 -8.06 -15.79 -10.78
N PHE A 216 -7.92 -17.06 -10.37
CA PHE A 216 -7.39 -18.13 -11.22
C PHE A 216 -8.21 -18.34 -12.51
N LYS A 217 -9.53 -18.19 -12.43
CA LYS A 217 -10.42 -18.32 -13.61
C LYS A 217 -10.36 -17.15 -14.59
N THR A 218 -9.75 -16.01 -14.23
CA THR A 218 -9.65 -14.82 -15.10
C THR A 218 -8.73 -15.00 -16.30
N GLY A 219 -7.86 -16.02 -16.30
CA GLY A 219 -6.83 -16.23 -17.31
C GLY A 219 -5.57 -15.37 -17.10
N ILE A 220 -5.49 -14.56 -16.06
CA ILE A 220 -4.26 -13.89 -15.64
C ILE A 220 -3.30 -14.94 -15.08
N ARG A 221 -2.26 -15.30 -15.84
CA ARG A 221 -1.43 -16.49 -15.53
C ARG A 221 -0.32 -16.23 -14.49
N ARG A 222 0.17 -14.99 -14.38
CA ARG A 222 1.30 -14.66 -13.49
C ARG A 222 0.74 -14.04 -12.22
N GLN A 223 0.34 -14.88 -11.28
CA GLN A 223 -0.17 -14.49 -9.98
C GLN A 223 0.76 -15.04 -8.89
N LEU A 224 1.06 -14.21 -7.90
CA LEU A 224 1.79 -14.58 -6.69
C LEU A 224 0.94 -14.16 -5.50
N ILE A 225 0.69 -15.08 -4.59
CA ILE A 225 0.02 -14.83 -3.33
C ILE A 225 1.07 -14.86 -2.22
N CYS A 226 1.04 -13.85 -1.35
CA CYS A 226 1.90 -13.75 -0.19
C CYS A 226 1.03 -13.46 1.03
N GLU A 227 0.89 -14.42 1.92
CA GLU A 227 0.11 -14.31 3.14
C GLU A 227 1.01 -14.25 4.38
N VAL A 228 0.64 -13.43 5.35
CA VAL A 228 1.21 -13.42 6.69
C VAL A 228 0.08 -13.64 7.69
N CYS A 229 0.12 -14.78 8.37
CA CYS A 229 -0.77 -15.10 9.47
C CYS A 229 -0.07 -14.79 10.79
N VAL A 230 -0.61 -13.84 11.55
CA VAL A 230 -0.08 -13.42 12.86
C VAL A 230 -0.72 -14.21 13.99
N TRP A 231 -1.86 -14.83 13.71
CA TRP A 231 -2.60 -15.72 14.61
C TRP A 231 -2.87 -17.04 13.89
N PRO A 232 -2.90 -18.18 14.60
CA PRO A 232 -3.36 -19.43 14.02
C PRO A 232 -4.79 -19.29 13.49
N ASP A 233 -5.12 -20.01 12.42
CA ASP A 233 -6.46 -19.98 11.79
C ASP A 233 -7.59 -20.49 12.71
N ASP A 234 -7.24 -21.21 13.78
CA ASP A 234 -8.13 -21.77 14.80
C ASP A 234 -8.26 -20.88 16.06
N THR A 235 -7.67 -19.70 16.05
CA THR A 235 -7.81 -18.73 17.15
C THR A 235 -9.17 -18.04 17.03
N PRO A 236 -10.05 -18.14 18.07
CA PRO A 236 -11.40 -17.55 18.06
C PRO A 236 -11.36 -16.01 18.07
#